data_bf52231c8fb21c547b9b10c33c9cbbfb
#
_entry.id   bf52231c8fb21c547b9b10c33c9cbbfb
#
_cell.length_a   1.000
_cell.length_b   1.000
_cell.length_c   1.000
_cell.angle_alpha   90.00
_cell.angle_beta   90.00
_cell.angle_gamma   90.00
#
_symmetry.space_group_name_H-M   'P 1'
#
loop_
_entity.id
_entity.type
_entity.pdbx_description
1 polymer ?
#
loop_
_entity_poly.entity_id
_entity_poly.type
_entity_poly.pdbx_seq_one_letter_code
_entity_poly.pdbx_strand_id
1 'polypeptide(L)'
;VSFADQAGVSNSVVQLDSEVSPSSMLVRNSTTRYELTGTGEIADTAITKEGTGTLVLGTSSIFGEGTTVAVSQGVLAFGYDTALPGTGVTWEAGSFLGAANGATVTVDLGAVANPVFSLSPDAGSSIALATPSDIVFGNAIIGEGTVRKTGTGLLKLTGSNSGHIVVQEGSVQVGNGTASIRWGGAGSSVTLENGTSLIIAGNSSGNSHHTIGSDLILGTNASDAVSLKWVDASQANATNYQHDFTGTVTVNGAVSLVGRDNWAKEMGFTGTLTGAGSLTYSRGAGDGRYNANGKLIISGDASGF
;
A
#
# COMPACT_ATOMS: atom_id res chain seq x y z
N VAL A 1 -2.52 32.96 -9.68
CA VAL A 1 -3.70 32.21 -10.19
C VAL A 1 -4.24 31.36 -9.04
N SER A 2 -5.58 31.22 -8.95
CA SER A 2 -6.21 30.42 -7.91
C SER A 2 -7.29 29.51 -8.48
N PHE A 3 -7.28 28.26 -8.04
CA PHE A 3 -8.32 27.26 -8.32
C PHE A 3 -8.96 26.88 -6.99
N ALA A 4 -10.27 27.05 -6.90
CA ALA A 4 -11.08 26.72 -5.72
C ALA A 4 -12.27 25.86 -6.13
N ASP A 5 -12.98 25.30 -5.15
CA ASP A 5 -14.18 24.53 -5.43
C ASP A 5 -15.20 25.33 -6.22
N GLN A 6 -15.80 24.69 -7.20
CA GLN A 6 -16.85 25.24 -8.04
C GLN A 6 -18.18 24.55 -7.71
N ALA A 7 -19.20 25.35 -7.44
CA ALA A 7 -20.51 24.82 -7.09
C ALA A 7 -21.08 23.93 -8.21
N GLY A 8 -21.41 22.68 -7.89
CA GLY A 8 -21.98 21.73 -8.83
C GLY A 8 -20.97 21.11 -9.82
N VAL A 9 -19.67 21.39 -9.67
CA VAL A 9 -18.61 20.84 -10.53
C VAL A 9 -17.75 19.88 -9.72
N SER A 10 -17.81 18.59 -10.04
CA SER A 10 -16.95 17.56 -9.41
C SER A 10 -15.60 17.43 -10.09
N ASN A 11 -15.53 17.66 -11.42
CA ASN A 11 -14.30 17.58 -12.20
C ASN A 11 -14.17 18.80 -13.10
N SER A 12 -12.96 19.34 -13.20
CA SER A 12 -12.62 20.47 -14.08
C SER A 12 -11.28 20.19 -14.76
N VAL A 13 -11.29 20.21 -16.09
CA VAL A 13 -10.07 20.05 -16.91
C VAL A 13 -9.63 21.43 -17.37
N VAL A 14 -8.37 21.75 -17.12
CA VAL A 14 -7.72 22.98 -17.55
C VAL A 14 -6.67 22.60 -18.61
N GLN A 15 -6.94 23.00 -19.85
CA GLN A 15 -6.04 22.74 -20.95
C GLN A 15 -5.08 23.89 -21.11
N LEU A 16 -3.78 23.60 -21.18
CA LEU A 16 -2.70 24.52 -21.45
C LEU A 16 -2.18 24.25 -22.85
N ASP A 17 -2.37 25.20 -23.74
CA ASP A 17 -1.93 25.08 -25.15
C ASP A 17 -0.56 25.76 -25.41
N SER A 18 -0.06 26.50 -24.42
CA SER A 18 1.24 27.15 -24.44
C SER A 18 1.81 27.28 -23.04
N GLU A 19 3.08 27.64 -22.96
CA GLU A 19 3.74 27.99 -21.71
C GLU A 19 3.00 29.11 -20.96
N VAL A 20 2.87 28.96 -19.65
CA VAL A 20 2.38 29.98 -18.74
C VAL A 20 3.32 30.06 -17.54
N SER A 21 3.62 31.27 -17.08
CA SER A 21 4.52 31.53 -15.94
C SER A 21 3.85 32.49 -14.95
N PRO A 22 2.75 32.07 -14.28
CA PRO A 22 2.18 32.88 -13.23
C PRO A 22 3.14 33.00 -12.04
N SER A 23 3.18 34.15 -11.38
CA SER A 23 4.05 34.35 -10.20
C SER A 23 3.79 33.34 -9.08
N SER A 24 2.57 32.81 -8.98
CA SER A 24 2.20 31.72 -8.10
C SER A 24 0.88 31.08 -8.53
N MET A 25 0.66 29.83 -8.14
CA MET A 25 -0.59 29.12 -8.35
C MET A 25 -1.05 28.51 -7.02
N LEU A 26 -2.26 28.80 -6.60
CA LEU A 26 -2.90 28.21 -5.42
C LEU A 26 -4.03 27.31 -5.88
N VAL A 27 -3.96 26.03 -5.52
CA VAL A 27 -5.02 25.04 -5.76
C VAL A 27 -5.63 24.65 -4.41
N ARG A 28 -6.75 25.29 -4.09
CA ARG A 28 -7.49 25.09 -2.84
C ARG A 28 -8.83 24.43 -3.15
N ASN A 29 -8.81 23.12 -3.32
CA ASN A 29 -9.99 22.34 -3.69
C ASN A 29 -10.23 21.21 -2.67
N SER A 30 -11.51 20.95 -2.40
CA SER A 30 -11.94 19.84 -1.52
C SER A 30 -12.96 18.93 -2.21
N THR A 31 -13.78 19.47 -3.10
CA THR A 31 -14.85 18.75 -3.80
C THR A 31 -14.66 18.72 -5.32
N THR A 32 -14.04 19.75 -5.90
CA THR A 32 -13.74 19.80 -7.33
C THR A 32 -12.38 19.19 -7.60
N ARG A 33 -12.31 18.09 -8.37
CA ARG A 33 -11.05 17.55 -8.91
C ARG A 33 -10.59 18.44 -10.06
N TYR A 34 -9.36 18.91 -10.03
CA TYR A 34 -8.72 19.63 -11.13
C TYR A 34 -7.74 18.74 -11.85
N GLU A 35 -7.76 18.81 -13.18
CA GLU A 35 -6.77 18.20 -14.04
C GLU A 35 -6.16 19.24 -14.97
N LEU A 36 -4.83 19.38 -14.93
CA LEU A 36 -4.06 20.22 -15.83
C LEU A 36 -3.52 19.33 -16.95
N THR A 37 -3.86 19.66 -18.19
CA THR A 37 -3.50 18.85 -19.37
C THR A 37 -3.14 19.75 -20.55
N GLY A 38 -2.78 19.16 -21.69
CA GLY A 38 -2.40 19.88 -22.90
C GLY A 38 -0.94 19.75 -23.26
N THR A 39 -0.49 20.55 -24.20
CA THR A 39 0.91 20.56 -24.69
C THR A 39 1.76 21.69 -24.12
N GLY A 40 1.12 22.64 -23.42
CA GLY A 40 1.80 23.73 -22.73
C GLY A 40 2.38 23.28 -21.38
N GLU A 41 3.14 24.18 -20.78
CA GLU A 41 3.77 23.94 -19.48
C GLU A 41 3.54 25.10 -18.50
N ILE A 42 3.73 24.82 -17.22
CA ILE A 42 3.79 25.83 -16.17
C ILE A 42 5.27 25.97 -15.82
N ALA A 43 5.87 27.10 -16.11
CA ALA A 43 7.29 27.38 -15.88
C ALA A 43 7.48 28.41 -14.76
N ASP A 44 8.60 28.33 -14.05
CA ASP A 44 9.02 29.31 -13.02
C ASP A 44 7.93 29.65 -11.99
N THR A 45 7.09 28.68 -11.65
CA THR A 45 5.90 28.90 -10.82
C THR A 45 5.96 28.10 -9.52
N ALA A 46 5.67 28.76 -8.40
CA ALA A 46 5.40 28.09 -7.13
C ALA A 46 3.92 27.69 -7.07
N ILE A 47 3.64 26.40 -7.07
CA ILE A 47 2.30 25.81 -6.92
C ILE A 47 2.11 25.37 -5.48
N THR A 48 1.02 25.79 -4.85
CA THR A 48 0.61 25.31 -3.55
C THR A 48 -0.70 24.54 -3.68
N LYS A 49 -0.70 23.27 -3.28
CA LYS A 49 -1.88 22.43 -3.20
C LYS A 49 -2.40 22.37 -1.77
N GLU A 50 -3.58 22.89 -1.55
CA GLU A 50 -4.33 22.88 -0.28
C GLU A 50 -5.71 22.24 -0.47
N GLY A 51 -6.40 21.98 0.65
CA GLY A 51 -7.72 21.32 0.63
C GLY A 51 -7.63 19.82 0.31
N THR A 52 -8.67 19.06 0.66
CA THR A 52 -8.69 17.59 0.64
C THR A 52 -8.88 16.97 -0.74
N GLY A 53 -9.20 17.76 -1.75
CA GLY A 53 -9.44 17.29 -3.12
C GLY A 53 -8.16 16.94 -3.88
N THR A 54 -8.34 16.59 -5.16
CA THR A 54 -7.25 16.11 -6.04
C THR A 54 -6.86 17.18 -7.05
N LEU A 55 -5.56 17.35 -7.25
CA LEU A 55 -4.95 17.99 -8.40
C LEU A 55 -4.24 16.92 -9.24
N VAL A 56 -4.59 16.80 -10.50
CA VAL A 56 -3.93 15.89 -11.46
C VAL A 56 -3.06 16.69 -12.40
N LEU A 57 -1.80 16.29 -12.53
CA LEU A 57 -0.93 16.69 -13.61
C LEU A 57 -1.11 15.68 -14.75
N GLY A 58 -1.90 16.02 -15.76
CA GLY A 58 -2.40 15.07 -16.74
C GLY A 58 -1.37 14.67 -17.82
N THR A 59 -0.34 15.50 -18.04
CA THR A 59 0.74 15.24 -18.99
C THR A 59 2.09 15.65 -18.42
N SER A 60 3.18 15.06 -18.93
CA SER A 60 4.54 15.33 -18.48
C SER A 60 5.02 16.76 -18.79
N SER A 61 4.43 17.41 -19.79
CA SER A 61 4.75 18.78 -20.17
C SER A 61 4.25 19.82 -19.18
N ILE A 62 3.30 19.49 -18.30
CA ILE A 62 2.71 20.47 -17.37
C ILE A 62 3.73 20.98 -16.35
N PHE A 63 4.69 20.16 -15.96
CA PHE A 63 5.69 20.52 -14.94
C PHE A 63 6.97 21.04 -15.61
N GLY A 64 6.98 22.34 -15.94
CA GLY A 64 8.09 23.00 -16.61
C GLY A 64 9.27 23.32 -15.71
N GLU A 65 10.34 23.84 -16.32
CA GLU A 65 11.56 24.21 -15.60
C GLU A 65 11.27 25.30 -14.55
N GLY A 66 11.96 25.23 -13.42
CA GLY A 66 11.81 26.18 -12.31
C GLY A 66 10.52 26.02 -11.48
N THR A 67 9.58 25.21 -11.94
CA THR A 67 8.32 25.00 -11.21
C THR A 67 8.51 24.12 -10.00
N THR A 68 7.86 24.52 -8.90
CA THR A 68 7.84 23.78 -7.64
C THR A 68 6.41 23.53 -7.18
N VAL A 69 6.16 22.40 -6.50
CA VAL A 69 4.86 22.09 -5.91
C VAL A 69 5.00 21.81 -4.43
N ALA A 70 4.28 22.56 -3.62
CA ALA A 70 4.11 22.28 -2.19
C ALA A 70 2.74 21.65 -1.96
N VAL A 71 2.70 20.41 -1.48
CA VAL A 71 1.45 19.69 -1.18
C VAL A 71 1.23 19.71 0.33
N SER A 72 0.40 20.66 0.78
CA SER A 72 0.08 20.79 2.20
C SER A 72 -1.08 19.89 2.61
N GLN A 73 -2.01 19.59 1.68
CA GLN A 73 -3.14 18.71 1.97
C GLN A 73 -3.75 18.13 0.68
N GLY A 74 -4.43 17.00 0.80
CA GLY A 74 -5.12 16.32 -0.29
C GLY A 74 -4.17 15.59 -1.23
N VAL A 75 -4.61 15.35 -2.46
CA VAL A 75 -3.92 14.48 -3.41
C VAL A 75 -3.27 15.31 -4.51
N LEU A 76 -1.97 15.10 -4.74
CA LEU A 76 -1.30 15.40 -6.00
C LEU A 76 -1.13 14.09 -6.77
N ALA A 77 -1.77 13.99 -7.93
CA ALA A 77 -1.72 12.80 -8.78
C ALA A 77 -1.05 13.09 -10.12
N PHE A 78 -0.33 12.10 -10.64
CA PHE A 78 0.22 12.14 -12.00
C PHE A 78 -0.64 11.29 -12.92
N GLY A 79 -1.07 11.86 -14.03
CA GLY A 79 -1.88 11.22 -15.06
C GLY A 79 -1.06 10.62 -16.21
N TYR A 80 0.23 10.39 -15.99
CA TYR A 80 1.18 9.82 -16.95
C TYR A 80 2.23 8.98 -16.23
N ASP A 81 2.82 8.02 -16.92
CA ASP A 81 3.86 7.17 -16.36
C ASP A 81 5.10 8.00 -16.01
N THR A 82 5.50 7.97 -14.76
CA THR A 82 6.64 8.75 -14.27
C THR A 82 7.29 8.11 -13.05
N ALA A 83 8.54 8.50 -12.81
CA ALA A 83 9.15 8.37 -11.49
C ALA A 83 8.85 9.62 -10.67
N LEU A 84 8.56 9.46 -9.38
CA LEU A 84 8.36 10.61 -8.50
C LEU A 84 9.60 11.52 -8.56
N PRO A 85 9.44 12.81 -8.92
CA PRO A 85 10.56 13.73 -8.98
C PRO A 85 11.27 13.83 -7.63
N GLY A 86 12.58 13.65 -7.63
CA GLY A 86 13.40 13.81 -6.42
C GLY A 86 13.54 15.26 -5.96
N THR A 87 13.22 16.21 -6.81
CA THR A 87 13.25 17.66 -6.55
C THR A 87 12.00 18.32 -7.09
N GLY A 88 11.69 19.51 -6.58
CA GLY A 88 10.56 20.30 -7.06
C GLY A 88 9.21 19.97 -6.44
N VAL A 89 9.05 18.85 -5.75
CA VAL A 89 7.82 18.54 -5.00
C VAL A 89 8.13 18.39 -3.52
N THR A 90 7.45 19.14 -2.67
CA THR A 90 7.51 19.04 -1.22
C THR A 90 6.19 18.56 -0.66
N TRP A 91 6.24 17.73 0.35
CA TRP A 91 5.08 17.06 0.95
C TRP A 91 4.98 17.38 2.43
N GLU A 92 3.76 17.68 2.90
CA GLU A 92 3.46 17.81 4.31
C GLU A 92 2.67 16.60 4.82
N ALA A 93 2.68 16.40 6.14
CA ALA A 93 1.92 15.31 6.75
C ALA A 93 0.41 15.47 6.48
N GLY A 94 -0.23 14.40 6.03
CA GLY A 94 -1.64 14.41 5.61
C GLY A 94 -1.86 14.67 4.12
N SER A 95 -0.79 14.85 3.34
CA SER A 95 -0.85 14.86 1.87
C SER A 95 -0.78 13.44 1.28
N PHE A 96 -1.22 13.31 0.03
CA PHE A 96 -1.27 12.04 -0.69
C PHE A 96 -0.61 12.15 -2.06
N LEU A 97 0.24 11.18 -2.37
CA LEU A 97 0.68 10.91 -3.72
C LEU A 97 -0.37 10.04 -4.42
N GLY A 98 -0.81 10.46 -5.61
CA GLY A 98 -1.75 9.74 -6.45
C GLY A 98 -1.14 9.33 -7.80
N ALA A 99 -1.80 8.39 -8.46
CA ALA A 99 -1.67 8.07 -9.87
C ALA A 99 -3.08 8.12 -10.48
N ALA A 100 -3.22 8.62 -11.69
CA ALA A 100 -4.50 8.83 -12.34
C ALA A 100 -4.46 8.40 -13.81
N ASN A 101 -5.60 8.33 -14.47
CA ASN A 101 -5.72 8.10 -15.92
C ASN A 101 -5.03 6.81 -16.43
N GLY A 102 -4.95 5.76 -15.60
CA GLY A 102 -4.27 4.51 -15.95
C GLY A 102 -2.74 4.54 -15.80
N ALA A 103 -2.17 5.63 -15.32
CA ALA A 103 -0.73 5.81 -15.18
C ALA A 103 -0.12 4.97 -14.07
N THR A 104 1.18 4.72 -14.21
CA THR A 104 2.04 4.15 -13.15
C THR A 104 3.03 5.20 -12.66
N VAL A 105 2.95 5.52 -11.37
CA VAL A 105 3.93 6.38 -10.69
C VAL A 105 4.93 5.52 -9.92
N THR A 106 6.20 5.61 -10.27
CA THR A 106 7.25 4.85 -9.58
C THR A 106 7.87 5.70 -8.48
N VAL A 107 7.99 5.12 -7.28
CA VAL A 107 8.64 5.73 -6.12
C VAL A 107 9.79 4.85 -5.68
N ASP A 108 11.01 5.37 -5.75
CA ASP A 108 12.18 4.70 -5.15
C ASP A 108 12.26 5.07 -3.67
N LEU A 109 11.80 4.16 -2.81
CA LEU A 109 11.84 4.36 -1.37
C LEU A 109 13.27 4.32 -0.80
N GLY A 110 14.25 3.84 -1.57
CA GLY A 110 15.66 3.95 -1.19
C GLY A 110 16.20 5.38 -1.34
N ALA A 111 15.65 6.15 -2.28
CA ALA A 111 16.01 7.54 -2.52
C ALA A 111 15.15 8.53 -1.69
N VAL A 112 13.94 8.15 -1.32
CA VAL A 112 13.03 8.99 -0.51
C VAL A 112 13.19 8.64 0.96
N ALA A 113 14.02 9.41 1.67
CA ALA A 113 14.19 9.21 3.12
C ALA A 113 12.92 9.64 3.88
N ASN A 114 12.32 8.73 4.63
CA ASN A 114 11.16 8.98 5.50
C ASN A 114 10.00 9.67 4.76
N PRO A 115 9.32 9.02 3.83
CA PRO A 115 8.20 9.61 3.10
C PRO A 115 7.11 10.05 4.08
N VAL A 116 6.68 11.30 3.99
CA VAL A 116 5.63 11.88 4.85
C VAL A 116 4.25 11.82 4.20
N PHE A 117 4.18 11.54 2.89
CA PHE A 117 2.94 11.41 2.14
C PHE A 117 2.33 10.02 2.27
N SER A 118 1.03 9.95 2.15
CA SER A 118 0.24 8.73 1.98
C SER A 118 0.04 8.40 0.50
N LEU A 119 -0.47 7.22 0.19
CA LEU A 119 -0.68 6.77 -1.19
C LEU A 119 -2.18 6.66 -1.50
N SER A 120 -2.60 7.18 -2.66
CA SER A 120 -3.99 7.16 -3.12
C SER A 120 -4.06 7.06 -4.65
N PRO A 121 -3.73 5.90 -5.26
CA PRO A 121 -3.94 5.73 -6.69
C PRO A 121 -5.43 5.62 -7.04
N ASP A 122 -5.84 6.21 -8.15
CA ASP A 122 -7.18 6.06 -8.71
C ASP A 122 -7.39 4.66 -9.30
N ALA A 123 -8.65 4.25 -9.48
CA ALA A 123 -9.00 3.00 -10.16
C ALA A 123 -8.30 2.88 -11.52
N GLY A 124 -7.74 1.70 -11.82
CA GLY A 124 -6.99 1.43 -13.04
C GLY A 124 -5.57 1.99 -13.07
N SER A 125 -5.19 2.83 -12.12
CA SER A 125 -3.83 3.39 -11.99
C SER A 125 -3.01 2.65 -10.94
N SER A 126 -1.70 2.86 -10.93
CA SER A 126 -0.83 2.22 -9.94
C SER A 126 0.29 3.11 -9.44
N ILE A 127 0.72 2.84 -8.20
CA ILE A 127 1.97 3.38 -7.63
C ILE A 127 2.91 2.21 -7.39
N ALA A 128 4.07 2.23 -8.06
CA ALA A 128 5.11 1.22 -7.89
C ALA A 128 6.11 1.69 -6.82
N LEU A 129 6.21 0.95 -5.72
CA LEU A 129 7.16 1.20 -4.64
C LEU A 129 8.38 0.31 -4.83
N ALA A 130 9.48 0.90 -5.26
CA ALA A 130 10.76 0.19 -5.33
C ALA A 130 11.42 0.18 -3.95
N THR A 131 11.70 -1.01 -3.44
CA THR A 131 12.32 -1.24 -2.13
C THR A 131 13.63 -2.01 -2.29
N PRO A 132 14.75 -1.33 -2.58
CA PRO A 132 16.04 -1.99 -2.76
C PRO A 132 16.60 -2.56 -1.44
N SER A 133 16.12 -2.08 -0.30
CA SER A 133 16.49 -2.49 1.05
C SER A 133 15.24 -2.54 1.95
N ASP A 134 15.43 -2.94 3.21
CA ASP A 134 14.35 -2.95 4.20
C ASP A 134 13.92 -1.53 4.57
N ILE A 135 12.64 -1.22 4.39
CA ILE A 135 12.08 0.11 4.57
C ILE A 135 10.80 0.05 5.41
N VAL A 136 10.60 1.05 6.25
CA VAL A 136 9.35 1.26 7.00
C VAL A 136 8.53 2.34 6.31
N PHE A 137 7.29 2.01 5.93
CA PHE A 137 6.32 2.96 5.43
C PHE A 137 5.20 3.11 6.46
N GLY A 138 5.19 4.26 7.15
CA GLY A 138 4.29 4.54 8.26
C GLY A 138 2.99 5.23 7.88
N ASN A 139 2.84 5.62 6.63
CA ASN A 139 1.70 6.39 6.15
C ASN A 139 0.59 5.50 5.59
N ALA A 140 -0.57 6.10 5.30
CA ALA A 140 -1.73 5.36 4.82
C ALA A 140 -1.57 4.93 3.34
N ILE A 141 -2.14 3.79 3.01
CA ILE A 141 -2.38 3.34 1.63
C ILE A 141 -3.89 3.23 1.48
N ILE A 142 -4.46 4.07 0.64
CA ILE A 142 -5.90 4.13 0.35
C ILE A 142 -6.09 4.21 -1.18
N GLY A 143 -7.34 4.35 -1.63
CA GLY A 143 -7.65 4.49 -3.05
C GLY A 143 -8.05 3.16 -3.70
N GLU A 144 -8.62 3.28 -4.89
CA GLU A 144 -9.18 2.15 -5.66
C GLU A 144 -8.18 1.55 -6.67
N GLY A 145 -7.03 2.20 -6.83
CA GLY A 145 -5.94 1.71 -7.66
C GLY A 145 -5.00 0.79 -6.91
N THR A 146 -3.91 0.41 -7.56
CA THR A 146 -2.99 -0.63 -7.04
C THR A 146 -1.67 -0.02 -6.58
N VAL A 147 -1.22 -0.41 -5.40
CA VAL A 147 0.17 -0.22 -4.97
C VAL A 147 0.97 -1.48 -5.25
N ARG A 148 1.99 -1.39 -6.10
CA ARG A 148 2.87 -2.51 -6.48
C ARG A 148 4.18 -2.39 -5.71
N LYS A 149 4.48 -3.40 -4.90
CA LYS A 149 5.76 -3.48 -4.22
C LYS A 149 6.74 -4.26 -5.10
N THR A 150 7.83 -3.61 -5.51
CA THR A 150 8.93 -4.17 -6.28
C THR A 150 10.24 -4.12 -5.48
N GLY A 151 11.29 -4.80 -5.98
CA GLY A 151 12.58 -4.91 -5.31
C GLY A 151 12.59 -5.92 -4.16
N THR A 152 13.79 -6.44 -3.85
CA THR A 152 13.97 -7.59 -2.95
C THR A 152 13.88 -7.27 -1.46
N GLY A 153 13.92 -5.99 -1.08
CA GLY A 153 13.85 -5.55 0.31
C GLY A 153 12.49 -5.83 0.97
N LEU A 154 12.46 -5.74 2.29
CA LEU A 154 11.24 -5.85 3.09
C LEU A 154 10.57 -4.49 3.22
N LEU A 155 9.31 -4.39 2.80
CA LEU A 155 8.46 -3.23 3.06
C LEU A 155 7.63 -3.46 4.32
N LYS A 156 7.92 -2.71 5.39
CA LYS A 156 7.15 -2.75 6.64
C LYS A 156 6.07 -1.68 6.61
N LEU A 157 4.80 -2.11 6.59
CA LEU A 157 3.64 -1.23 6.61
C LEU A 157 3.14 -1.09 8.05
N THR A 158 3.24 0.11 8.60
CA THR A 158 2.81 0.41 9.97
C THR A 158 1.65 1.40 10.04
N GLY A 159 1.29 1.99 8.90
CA GLY A 159 0.13 2.86 8.74
C GLY A 159 -1.18 2.12 8.48
N SER A 160 -2.26 2.89 8.34
CA SER A 160 -3.57 2.35 7.96
C SER A 160 -3.59 1.98 6.48
N ASN A 161 -4.07 0.77 6.18
CA ASN A 161 -4.12 0.27 4.81
C ASN A 161 -5.54 -0.21 4.48
N SER A 162 -6.15 0.42 3.48
CA SER A 162 -7.44 0.02 2.93
C SER A 162 -7.44 -0.06 1.39
N GLY A 163 -6.26 0.06 0.77
CA GLY A 163 -6.07 -0.05 -0.68
C GLY A 163 -5.72 -1.48 -1.13
N HIS A 164 -5.39 -1.60 -2.41
CA HIS A 164 -4.97 -2.85 -3.05
C HIS A 164 -3.45 -2.89 -3.17
N ILE A 165 -2.84 -3.95 -2.67
CA ILE A 165 -1.39 -4.14 -2.70
C ILE A 165 -1.06 -5.40 -3.50
N VAL A 166 -0.12 -5.28 -4.44
CA VAL A 166 0.46 -6.40 -5.18
C VAL A 166 1.94 -6.49 -4.84
N VAL A 167 2.36 -7.60 -4.28
CA VAL A 167 3.76 -7.87 -3.96
C VAL A 167 4.35 -8.65 -5.12
N GLN A 168 5.19 -7.99 -5.92
CA GLN A 168 5.82 -8.56 -7.11
C GLN A 168 7.18 -9.15 -6.82
N GLU A 169 7.90 -8.57 -5.84
CA GLU A 169 9.21 -9.05 -5.40
C GLU A 169 9.40 -8.85 -3.90
N GLY A 170 10.22 -9.69 -3.27
CA GLY A 170 10.60 -9.58 -1.86
C GLY A 170 9.43 -9.84 -0.90
N SER A 171 9.31 -9.01 0.13
CA SER A 171 8.34 -9.25 1.20
C SER A 171 7.62 -7.97 1.64
N VAL A 172 6.38 -8.13 2.09
CA VAL A 172 5.65 -7.11 2.83
C VAL A 172 5.41 -7.60 4.26
N GLN A 173 5.66 -6.74 5.24
CA GLN A 173 5.29 -6.98 6.64
C GLN A 173 4.17 -6.03 7.04
N VAL A 174 3.16 -6.57 7.68
CA VAL A 174 2.10 -5.80 8.33
C VAL A 174 2.26 -5.88 9.84
N GLY A 175 2.05 -4.73 10.50
CA GLY A 175 2.25 -4.59 11.93
C GLY A 175 3.70 -4.28 12.33
N ASN A 176 3.84 -3.75 13.52
CA ASN A 176 5.12 -3.29 14.09
C ASN A 176 5.54 -4.08 15.34
N GLY A 177 4.79 -5.12 15.68
CA GLY A 177 5.07 -5.93 16.87
C GLY A 177 4.67 -5.31 18.21
N THR A 178 4.00 -4.16 18.23
CA THR A 178 3.68 -3.44 19.48
C THR A 178 2.19 -3.25 19.73
N ALA A 179 1.33 -3.49 18.75
CA ALA A 179 -0.12 -3.31 18.88
C ALA A 179 -0.90 -4.44 18.20
N SER A 180 -2.17 -4.62 18.59
CA SER A 180 -3.08 -5.48 17.83
C SER A 180 -3.24 -4.94 16.41
N ILE A 181 -3.00 -5.80 15.42
CA ILE A 181 -3.10 -5.42 14.02
C ILE A 181 -4.56 -5.57 13.60
N ARG A 182 -5.12 -4.46 13.14
CA ARG A 182 -6.32 -4.48 12.30
C ARG A 182 -5.89 -3.96 10.95
N TRP A 183 -5.65 -4.85 10.01
CA TRP A 183 -5.14 -4.49 8.71
C TRP A 183 -6.14 -4.84 7.62
N GLY A 184 -6.40 -3.83 6.79
CA GLY A 184 -7.38 -3.93 5.74
C GLY A 184 -8.82 -3.96 6.25
N GLY A 185 -9.73 -3.76 5.36
CA GLY A 185 -11.17 -3.83 5.55
C GLY A 185 -11.82 -4.39 4.30
N ALA A 186 -13.14 -4.51 4.30
CA ALA A 186 -13.88 -4.89 3.10
C ALA A 186 -13.49 -3.99 1.90
N GLY A 187 -13.19 -4.60 0.77
CA GLY A 187 -12.75 -3.90 -0.44
C GLY A 187 -11.25 -3.70 -0.58
N SER A 188 -10.43 -4.00 0.43
CA SER A 188 -8.97 -4.02 0.28
C SER A 188 -8.45 -5.41 -0.09
N SER A 189 -7.29 -5.49 -0.73
CA SER A 189 -6.69 -6.78 -1.09
C SER A 189 -5.16 -6.79 -1.01
N VAL A 190 -4.60 -7.98 -0.79
CA VAL A 190 -3.17 -8.25 -0.96
C VAL A 190 -2.99 -9.43 -1.91
N THR A 191 -2.25 -9.20 -2.97
CA THR A 191 -1.85 -10.24 -3.92
C THR A 191 -0.37 -10.53 -3.75
N LEU A 192 -0.02 -11.79 -3.59
CA LEU A 192 1.36 -12.26 -3.60
C LEU A 192 1.65 -12.93 -4.94
N GLU A 193 2.64 -12.42 -5.67
CA GLU A 193 3.16 -13.06 -6.88
C GLU A 193 4.27 -14.05 -6.53
N ASN A 194 4.72 -14.82 -7.51
CA ASN A 194 5.71 -15.89 -7.32
C ASN A 194 6.97 -15.45 -6.53
N GLY A 195 7.40 -16.24 -5.57
CA GLY A 195 8.59 -15.99 -4.78
C GLY A 195 8.43 -14.97 -3.65
N THR A 196 7.24 -14.41 -3.45
CA THR A 196 6.99 -13.34 -2.47
C THR A 196 6.45 -13.83 -1.14
N SER A 197 6.47 -12.94 -0.15
CA SER A 197 5.99 -13.26 1.20
C SER A 197 5.17 -12.14 1.82
N LEU A 198 4.13 -12.53 2.55
CA LEU A 198 3.47 -11.67 3.52
C LEU A 198 3.89 -12.09 4.93
N ILE A 199 4.39 -11.14 5.69
CA ILE A 199 4.83 -11.32 7.07
C ILE A 199 3.88 -10.59 8.00
N ILE A 200 3.36 -11.27 8.99
CA ILE A 200 2.49 -10.70 10.01
C ILE A 200 3.30 -10.59 11.30
N ALA A 201 3.55 -9.36 11.74
CA ALA A 201 4.29 -9.10 12.96
C ALA A 201 3.34 -8.79 14.12
N GLY A 202 3.12 -9.80 14.96
CA GLY A 202 2.27 -9.69 16.13
C GLY A 202 2.89 -8.90 17.28
N ASN A 203 2.06 -8.55 18.28
CA ASN A 203 2.51 -7.90 19.50
C ASN A 203 3.12 -8.93 20.49
N SER A 204 4.11 -8.46 21.22
CA SER A 204 4.88 -9.24 22.18
C SER A 204 4.29 -9.35 23.57
N SER A 205 3.26 -8.59 23.91
CA SER A 205 2.72 -8.53 25.26
C SER A 205 1.26 -9.00 25.34
N GLY A 206 1.04 -10.15 25.92
CA GLY A 206 -0.29 -10.62 26.30
C GLY A 206 -1.05 -11.41 25.21
N ASN A 207 -2.31 -11.68 25.46
CA ASN A 207 -3.22 -12.31 24.52
C ASN A 207 -3.58 -11.33 23.41
N SER A 208 -2.99 -11.47 22.22
CA SER A 208 -3.25 -10.59 21.11
C SER A 208 -4.01 -11.31 20.01
N HIS A 209 -5.16 -10.76 19.65
CA HIS A 209 -5.94 -11.19 18.52
C HIS A 209 -5.73 -10.20 17.37
N HIS A 210 -5.21 -10.69 16.25
CA HIS A 210 -4.97 -9.90 15.07
C HIS A 210 -5.96 -10.28 13.99
N THR A 211 -6.61 -9.29 13.40
CA THR A 211 -7.61 -9.52 12.35
C THR A 211 -7.11 -8.89 11.05
N ILE A 212 -7.06 -9.68 9.99
CA ILE A 212 -6.76 -9.27 8.64
C ILE A 212 -8.05 -9.38 7.83
N GLY A 213 -8.65 -8.22 7.57
CA GLY A 213 -9.94 -8.13 6.86
C GLY A 213 -9.82 -7.99 5.35
N SER A 214 -8.59 -7.80 4.83
CA SER A 214 -8.33 -7.76 3.39
C SER A 214 -8.52 -9.13 2.75
N ASP A 215 -8.94 -9.13 1.50
CA ASP A 215 -8.85 -10.33 0.66
C ASP A 215 -7.39 -10.64 0.36
N LEU A 216 -7.03 -11.92 0.42
CA LEU A 216 -5.69 -12.38 0.07
C LEU A 216 -5.74 -13.23 -1.19
N ILE A 217 -4.87 -12.93 -2.15
CA ILE A 217 -4.65 -13.72 -3.36
C ILE A 217 -3.24 -14.28 -3.29
N LEU A 218 -3.12 -15.58 -3.07
CA LEU A 218 -1.87 -16.27 -2.78
C LEU A 218 -1.41 -17.05 -4.01
N GLY A 219 -0.52 -16.43 -4.77
CA GLY A 219 -0.15 -16.82 -6.12
C GLY A 219 -1.18 -16.34 -7.16
N THR A 220 -0.72 -16.04 -8.35
CA THR A 220 -1.56 -15.67 -9.50
C THR A 220 -1.75 -16.85 -10.45
N ASN A 221 -0.86 -17.85 -10.33
CA ASN A 221 -0.86 -19.07 -11.13
C ASN A 221 -0.59 -20.31 -10.26
N ALA A 222 -0.93 -21.48 -10.78
CA ALA A 222 -0.70 -22.77 -10.11
C ALA A 222 0.80 -23.10 -9.89
N SER A 223 1.70 -22.52 -10.67
CA SER A 223 3.16 -22.69 -10.52
C SER A 223 3.78 -21.74 -9.52
N ASP A 224 3.05 -20.75 -9.01
CA ASP A 224 3.58 -19.79 -8.08
C ASP A 224 3.84 -20.45 -6.71
N ALA A 225 4.93 -20.03 -6.08
CA ALA A 225 5.26 -20.41 -4.72
C ALA A 225 5.34 -19.15 -3.85
N VAL A 226 4.48 -19.03 -2.85
CA VAL A 226 4.43 -17.87 -1.97
C VAL A 226 4.45 -18.28 -0.51
N SER A 227 4.72 -17.33 0.39
CA SER A 227 4.77 -17.63 1.82
C SER A 227 3.90 -16.67 2.63
N LEU A 228 3.16 -17.22 3.58
CA LEU A 228 2.62 -16.48 4.72
C LEU A 228 3.47 -16.80 5.94
N LYS A 229 4.06 -15.77 6.54
CA LYS A 229 4.92 -15.91 7.70
C LYS A 229 4.40 -15.06 8.83
N TRP A 230 4.43 -15.58 10.05
CA TRP A 230 4.26 -14.72 11.19
C TRP A 230 5.47 -14.73 12.07
N VAL A 231 5.83 -13.52 12.43
CA VAL A 231 6.97 -13.26 13.29
C VAL A 231 6.48 -12.54 14.54
N ASP A 232 7.10 -12.87 15.63
CA ASP A 232 6.89 -12.20 16.89
C ASP A 232 7.99 -11.17 17.08
N ALA A 233 7.64 -9.95 17.41
CA ALA A 233 8.64 -8.91 17.63
C ALA A 233 9.39 -9.06 18.95
N SER A 234 8.86 -9.79 19.92
CA SER A 234 9.57 -10.13 21.14
C SER A 234 9.02 -11.40 21.81
N GLN A 235 9.73 -12.01 22.39
CA GLN A 235 10.08 -13.06 23.33
C GLN A 235 9.02 -13.36 24.40
N ALA A 236 9.03 -14.50 24.82
CA ALA A 236 9.00 -15.07 26.17
C ALA A 236 7.67 -15.33 26.85
N ASN A 237 6.62 -14.52 26.82
CA ASN A 237 5.51 -14.73 27.78
C ASN A 237 4.09 -14.62 27.21
N ALA A 238 3.89 -14.63 25.94
CA ALA A 238 2.56 -14.55 25.37
C ALA A 238 1.96 -15.93 25.17
N THR A 239 0.86 -16.18 25.86
CA THR A 239 0.25 -17.51 25.97
C THR A 239 -0.79 -17.80 24.90
N ASN A 240 -1.40 -16.79 24.28
CA ASN A 240 -2.44 -16.99 23.26
C ASN A 240 -2.35 -15.90 22.19
N TYR A 241 -1.81 -16.25 21.03
CA TYR A 241 -1.88 -15.41 19.82
C TYR A 241 -2.82 -16.07 18.83
N GLN A 242 -3.70 -15.26 18.27
CA GLN A 242 -4.56 -15.67 17.18
C GLN A 242 -4.44 -14.65 16.04
N HIS A 243 -4.24 -15.16 14.85
CA HIS A 243 -4.24 -14.35 13.62
C HIS A 243 -5.37 -14.85 12.73
N ASP A 244 -6.41 -14.06 12.59
CA ASP A 244 -7.58 -14.42 11.80
C ASP A 244 -7.61 -13.67 10.48
N PHE A 245 -7.69 -14.42 9.40
CA PHE A 245 -8.02 -13.93 8.09
C PHE A 245 -9.54 -14.00 7.91
N THR A 246 -10.19 -12.86 7.98
CA THR A 246 -11.65 -12.74 7.92
C THR A 246 -12.18 -12.38 6.53
N GLY A 247 -11.30 -11.94 5.63
CA GLY A 247 -11.60 -11.75 4.20
C GLY A 247 -11.58 -13.06 3.41
N THR A 248 -11.70 -12.96 2.10
CA THR A 248 -11.55 -14.10 1.19
C THR A 248 -10.06 -14.40 0.99
N VAL A 249 -9.68 -15.66 1.21
CA VAL A 249 -8.32 -16.15 0.91
C VAL A 249 -8.40 -17.07 -0.30
N THR A 250 -7.85 -16.62 -1.42
CA THR A 250 -7.77 -17.38 -2.67
C THR A 250 -6.37 -17.97 -2.82
N VAL A 251 -6.29 -19.28 -2.85
CA VAL A 251 -5.02 -20.03 -2.97
C VAL A 251 -4.91 -20.56 -4.39
N ASN A 252 -4.10 -19.94 -5.22
CA ASN A 252 -3.91 -20.37 -6.62
C ASN A 252 -2.60 -21.16 -6.82
N GLY A 253 -1.58 -20.89 -6.00
CA GLY A 253 -0.26 -21.50 -6.07
C GLY A 253 0.05 -22.43 -4.89
N ALA A 254 1.31 -22.79 -4.76
CA ALA A 254 1.83 -23.50 -3.60
C ALA A 254 2.13 -22.50 -2.47
N VAL A 255 1.39 -22.57 -1.38
CA VAL A 255 1.52 -21.64 -0.26
C VAL A 255 2.17 -22.31 0.94
N SER A 256 3.30 -21.75 1.37
CA SER A 256 3.97 -22.15 2.60
C SER A 256 3.49 -21.28 3.76
N LEU A 257 2.83 -21.90 4.73
CA LEU A 257 2.45 -21.27 5.97
C LEU A 257 3.56 -21.51 7.00
N VAL A 258 4.29 -20.46 7.37
CA VAL A 258 5.44 -20.57 8.27
C VAL A 258 5.11 -19.96 9.62
N GLY A 259 4.88 -20.79 10.61
CA GLY A 259 4.68 -20.40 11.99
C GLY A 259 5.98 -20.39 12.80
N ARG A 260 6.02 -19.62 13.88
CA ARG A 260 7.13 -19.65 14.84
C ARG A 260 6.89 -20.65 15.98
N ASP A 261 7.94 -21.28 16.48
CA ASP A 261 7.90 -22.37 17.45
C ASP A 261 7.48 -22.01 18.88
N ASN A 262 7.10 -20.78 19.20
CA ASN A 262 6.87 -20.36 20.57
C ASN A 262 5.38 -20.21 20.90
N TRP A 263 4.88 -21.05 21.81
CA TRP A 263 3.57 -20.99 22.46
C TRP A 263 2.35 -21.28 21.55
N ALA A 264 1.20 -21.50 22.14
CA ALA A 264 -0.06 -21.83 21.46
C ALA A 264 -0.47 -20.69 20.52
N LYS A 265 -0.02 -20.72 19.27
CA LYS A 265 -0.32 -19.74 18.24
C LYS A 265 -1.24 -20.35 17.22
N GLU A 266 -2.31 -19.65 16.96
CA GLU A 266 -3.33 -20.11 16.02
C GLU A 266 -3.33 -19.18 14.81
N MET A 267 -3.29 -19.75 13.62
CA MET A 267 -3.64 -19.07 12.37
C MET A 267 -5.04 -19.53 12.01
N GLY A 268 -5.95 -18.59 11.87
CA GLY A 268 -7.34 -18.85 11.53
C GLY A 268 -7.69 -18.34 10.14
N PHE A 269 -8.22 -19.21 9.29
CA PHE A 269 -9.00 -18.81 8.13
C PHE A 269 -10.47 -18.86 8.54
N THR A 270 -10.99 -17.71 8.98
CA THR A 270 -12.35 -17.58 9.50
C THR A 270 -13.32 -16.99 8.48
N GLY A 271 -12.79 -16.40 7.40
CA GLY A 271 -13.53 -16.00 6.22
C GLY A 271 -13.64 -17.12 5.19
N THR A 272 -13.75 -16.77 3.91
CA THR A 272 -13.83 -17.75 2.81
C THR A 272 -12.43 -18.20 2.40
N LEU A 273 -12.21 -19.50 2.32
CA LEU A 273 -11.00 -20.10 1.74
C LEU A 273 -11.38 -20.80 0.42
N THR A 274 -10.72 -20.43 -0.69
CA THR A 274 -11.04 -20.93 -2.02
C THR A 274 -9.79 -21.06 -2.88
N GLY A 275 -9.91 -21.64 -4.07
CA GLY A 275 -8.83 -21.80 -5.04
C GLY A 275 -8.38 -23.24 -5.21
N ALA A 276 -7.52 -23.50 -6.20
CA ALA A 276 -7.05 -24.83 -6.59
C ALA A 276 -5.58 -25.09 -6.22
N GLY A 277 -4.96 -24.21 -5.43
CA GLY A 277 -3.59 -24.35 -5.00
C GLY A 277 -3.42 -25.30 -3.81
N SER A 278 -2.31 -25.19 -3.13
CA SER A 278 -2.01 -26.04 -1.95
C SER A 278 -1.51 -25.23 -0.78
N LEU A 279 -1.86 -25.65 0.42
CA LEU A 279 -1.37 -25.08 1.68
C LEU A 279 -0.45 -26.10 2.37
N THR A 280 0.77 -25.70 2.64
CA THR A 280 1.72 -26.50 3.41
C THR A 280 2.07 -25.75 4.69
N TYR A 281 1.71 -26.32 5.84
CA TYR A 281 2.07 -25.75 7.13
C TYR A 281 3.44 -26.29 7.57
N SER A 282 4.36 -25.38 7.87
CA SER A 282 5.65 -25.71 8.44
C SER A 282 5.92 -24.89 9.70
N ARG A 283 6.58 -25.51 10.66
CA ARG A 283 7.14 -24.78 11.78
C ARG A 283 8.40 -24.08 11.30
N GLY A 284 8.50 -22.78 11.56
CA GLY A 284 9.77 -22.08 11.41
C GLY A 284 10.82 -22.65 12.37
N ALA A 285 12.10 -22.56 12.02
CA ALA A 285 13.17 -22.93 12.92
C ALA A 285 13.14 -22.03 14.16
N GLY A 286 12.69 -22.59 15.28
CA GLY A 286 12.69 -21.93 16.58
C GLY A 286 14.05 -22.02 17.26
N ASP A 287 14.24 -21.26 18.31
CA ASP A 287 15.43 -21.31 19.16
C ASP A 287 15.47 -22.54 20.12
N GLY A 288 14.61 -23.51 19.88
CA GLY A 288 14.56 -24.78 20.63
C GLY A 288 14.05 -24.68 22.05
N ARG A 289 13.49 -23.53 22.46
CA ARG A 289 13.17 -23.30 23.87
C ARG A 289 11.81 -23.80 24.32
N TYR A 290 10.87 -24.05 23.42
CA TYR A 290 9.50 -24.42 23.81
C TYR A 290 8.81 -25.36 22.82
N ASN A 291 8.12 -26.35 23.36
CA ASN A 291 7.22 -27.25 22.64
C ASN A 291 5.92 -26.51 22.30
N ALA A 292 5.81 -25.88 21.18
CA ALA A 292 4.60 -25.16 20.81
C ALA A 292 3.69 -26.00 19.93
N ASN A 293 2.43 -26.04 20.31
CA ASN A 293 1.34 -26.62 19.53
C ASN A 293 0.71 -25.54 18.64
N GLY A 294 1.47 -25.04 17.67
CA GLY A 294 0.90 -24.15 16.66
C GLY A 294 -0.25 -24.85 15.95
N LYS A 295 -1.39 -24.17 15.80
CA LYS A 295 -2.58 -24.70 15.13
C LYS A 295 -2.90 -23.90 13.92
N LEU A 296 -3.27 -24.58 12.84
CA LEU A 296 -4.00 -24.02 11.73
C LEU A 296 -5.49 -24.33 11.93
N ILE A 297 -6.31 -23.30 11.96
CA ILE A 297 -7.76 -23.40 12.14
C ILE A 297 -8.42 -22.95 10.84
N ILE A 298 -9.27 -23.79 10.28
CA ILE A 298 -10.13 -23.44 9.15
C ILE A 298 -11.55 -23.57 9.68
N SER A 299 -12.17 -22.44 10.02
CA SER A 299 -13.52 -22.39 10.58
C SER A 299 -14.49 -21.61 9.70
N GLY A 300 -13.98 -20.95 8.65
CA GLY A 300 -14.78 -20.30 7.63
C GLY A 300 -15.28 -21.28 6.55
N ASP A 301 -15.87 -20.72 5.49
CA ASP A 301 -16.30 -21.50 4.34
C ASP A 301 -15.08 -21.92 3.50
N ALA A 302 -14.82 -23.21 3.43
CA ALA A 302 -13.74 -23.80 2.62
C ALA A 302 -14.31 -24.74 1.53
N SER A 303 -15.58 -24.60 1.18
CA SER A 303 -16.23 -25.46 0.18
C SER A 303 -15.69 -25.31 -1.24
N GLY A 304 -14.97 -24.22 -1.49
CA GLY A 304 -14.31 -23.91 -2.77
C GLY A 304 -12.80 -24.19 -2.81
N PHE A 305 -12.27 -24.90 -1.80
CA PHE A 305 -10.83 -25.21 -1.68
C PHE A 305 -10.54 -26.70 -1.79
#